data_6387559909b0b92eda755a6e81cc3583
#
_entry.id   6387559909b0b92eda755a6e81cc3583
#
_cell.length_a   1.000
_cell.length_b   1.000
_cell.length_c   1.000
_cell.angle_alpha   90.00
_cell.angle_beta   90.00
_cell.angle_gamma   90.00
#
_symmetry.space_group_name_H-M   'P 1'
#
loop_
_entity.id
_entity.type
_entity.pdbx_description
1 polymer ?
#
loop_
_entity_poly.entity_id
_entity_poly.type
_entity_poly.pdbx_seq_one_letter_code
_entity_poly.pdbx_strand_id
1 'polypeptide(L)'
;MDFLGRAAAGMETSDLDDDIDQLFSAIDRAHDLCERFNVPCTPASERRAILDELFGRDSSEVSINPPFHCDIGTNIVFGRCLRINTDCIILDTAPVEFGDYVMVGPRVQIITPEHSTDHLRRRDVPTVSKRVVVGDDAWIGAGSIILPGVTIGERAIIAAGSVVIRDVPADSVYGGVPARRIR
;
A
#
# COMPACT_ATOMS: atom_id res chain seq x y z
N MET A 1 -15.42 -3.93 17.65
CA MET A 1 -14.55 -3.86 16.45
C MET A 1 -13.21 -4.43 16.90
N ASP A 2 -12.70 -5.41 16.21
CA ASP A 2 -11.41 -6.03 16.50
C ASP A 2 -10.23 -5.14 16.09
N PHE A 3 -8.99 -5.56 16.38
CA PHE A 3 -7.79 -4.78 16.12
C PHE A 3 -7.72 -4.32 14.65
N LEU A 4 -7.82 -5.26 13.71
CA LEU A 4 -7.71 -4.96 12.28
C LEU A 4 -8.81 -4.01 11.82
N GLY A 5 -10.03 -4.17 12.33
CA GLY A 5 -11.14 -3.27 12.03
C GLY A 5 -10.91 -1.85 12.56
N ARG A 6 -10.32 -1.70 13.76
CA ARG A 6 -9.95 -0.39 14.32
C ARG A 6 -8.85 0.28 13.49
N ALA A 7 -7.79 -0.46 13.17
CA ALA A 7 -6.69 0.03 12.37
C ALA A 7 -7.17 0.48 10.98
N ALA A 8 -7.97 -0.34 10.29
CA ALA A 8 -8.54 -0.01 8.99
C ALA A 8 -9.48 1.21 9.02
N ALA A 9 -10.16 1.44 10.15
CA ALA A 9 -11.02 2.61 10.37
C ALA A 9 -10.24 3.89 10.77
N GLY A 10 -8.91 3.83 10.85
CA GLY A 10 -8.08 4.97 11.24
C GLY A 10 -8.11 5.29 12.73
N MET A 11 -8.57 4.35 13.57
CA MET A 11 -8.50 4.50 15.02
C MET A 11 -7.08 4.22 15.51
N GLU A 12 -6.67 4.88 16.58
CA GLU A 12 -5.40 4.59 17.22
C GLU A 12 -5.40 3.16 17.78
N THR A 13 -4.35 2.40 17.46
CA THR A 13 -4.06 1.07 18.00
C THR A 13 -2.67 1.08 18.62
N SER A 14 -2.33 0.08 19.43
CA SER A 14 -1.04 0.01 20.12
C SER A 14 -0.60 -1.44 20.29
N ASP A 15 0.70 -1.66 20.43
CA ASP A 15 1.28 -2.96 20.80
C ASP A 15 0.82 -3.42 22.20
N LEU A 16 0.18 -2.53 22.97
CA LEU A 16 -0.38 -2.83 24.29
C LEU A 16 -1.85 -3.29 24.23
N ASP A 17 -2.48 -3.29 23.06
CA ASP A 17 -3.87 -3.74 22.91
C ASP A 17 -3.96 -5.26 23.11
N ASP A 18 -4.96 -5.73 23.84
CA ASP A 18 -5.14 -7.16 24.18
C ASP A 18 -5.30 -8.05 22.93
N ASP A 19 -5.70 -7.48 21.81
CA ASP A 19 -5.96 -8.19 20.54
C ASP A 19 -4.89 -7.91 19.46
N ILE A 20 -3.70 -7.45 19.83
CA ILE A 20 -2.56 -7.17 18.92
C ILE A 20 -2.12 -8.40 18.13
N ASP A 21 -2.28 -9.61 18.68
CA ASP A 21 -1.93 -10.86 18.01
C ASP A 21 -2.66 -11.03 16.66
N GLN A 22 -3.80 -10.39 16.47
CA GLN A 22 -4.50 -10.40 15.20
C GLN A 22 -3.67 -9.70 14.10
N LEU A 23 -3.02 -8.59 14.43
CA LEU A 23 -2.14 -7.89 13.50
C LEU A 23 -0.93 -8.76 13.14
N PHE A 24 -0.23 -9.29 14.14
CA PHE A 24 0.95 -10.11 13.88
C PHE A 24 0.62 -11.35 13.06
N SER A 25 -0.49 -12.02 13.36
CA SER A 25 -0.95 -13.18 12.58
C SER A 25 -1.27 -12.82 11.13
N ALA A 26 -1.85 -11.62 10.88
CA ALA A 26 -2.14 -11.16 9.53
C ALA A 26 -0.85 -10.82 8.76
N ILE A 27 0.11 -10.17 9.44
CA ILE A 27 1.42 -9.84 8.86
C ILE A 27 2.19 -11.13 8.53
N ASP A 28 2.29 -12.07 9.45
CA ASP A 28 3.01 -13.34 9.23
C ASP A 28 2.42 -14.09 8.03
N ARG A 29 1.08 -14.17 7.95
CA ARG A 29 0.39 -14.76 6.79
C ARG A 29 0.76 -14.06 5.47
N ALA A 30 0.73 -12.74 5.45
CA ALA A 30 1.02 -11.99 4.24
C ALA A 30 2.50 -12.10 3.84
N HIS A 31 3.41 -12.11 4.80
CA HIS A 31 4.84 -12.32 4.56
C HIS A 31 5.11 -13.70 3.96
N ASP A 32 4.55 -14.78 4.52
CA ASP A 32 4.68 -16.14 3.96
C ASP A 32 4.21 -16.20 2.48
N LEU A 33 3.08 -15.54 2.18
CA LEU A 33 2.55 -15.48 0.83
C LEU A 33 3.44 -14.65 -0.10
N CYS A 34 3.95 -13.51 0.38
CA CYS A 34 4.88 -12.69 -0.38
C CYS A 34 6.21 -13.44 -0.64
N GLU A 35 6.75 -14.17 0.33
CA GLU A 35 7.95 -14.98 0.13
C GLU A 35 7.72 -16.04 -0.95
N ARG A 36 6.62 -16.77 -0.93
CA ARG A 36 6.25 -17.75 -1.97
C ARG A 36 6.06 -17.10 -3.34
N PHE A 37 5.41 -15.94 -3.40
CA PHE A 37 5.23 -15.18 -4.64
C PHE A 37 6.56 -14.73 -5.25
N ASN A 38 7.52 -14.35 -4.41
CA ASN A 38 8.81 -13.79 -4.80
C ASN A 38 9.85 -14.85 -5.23
N VAL A 39 9.56 -16.15 -5.04
CA VAL A 39 10.48 -17.23 -5.48
C VAL A 39 10.73 -17.10 -6.98
N PRO A 40 12.01 -17.08 -7.43
CA PRO A 40 12.32 -17.08 -8.85
C PRO A 40 11.75 -18.29 -9.59
N CYS A 41 11.30 -18.08 -10.81
CA CYS A 41 10.76 -19.14 -11.69
C CYS A 41 9.44 -19.78 -11.23
N THR A 42 8.74 -19.22 -10.21
CA THR A 42 7.38 -19.64 -9.88
C THR A 42 6.46 -19.53 -11.10
N PRO A 43 5.73 -20.58 -11.48
CA PRO A 43 4.80 -20.53 -12.61
C PRO A 43 3.75 -19.42 -12.48
N ALA A 44 3.36 -18.83 -13.60
CA ALA A 44 2.37 -17.72 -13.60
C ALA A 44 1.03 -18.10 -12.95
N SER A 45 0.56 -19.34 -13.17
CA SER A 45 -0.66 -19.85 -12.53
C SER A 45 -0.55 -19.97 -11.01
N GLU A 46 0.61 -20.38 -10.52
CA GLU A 46 0.87 -20.47 -9.07
C GLU A 46 0.97 -19.08 -8.45
N ARG A 47 1.68 -18.14 -9.11
CA ARG A 47 1.71 -16.75 -8.66
C ARG A 47 0.32 -16.13 -8.59
N ARG A 48 -0.54 -16.44 -9.56
CA ARG A 48 -1.94 -15.99 -9.56
C ARG A 48 -2.67 -16.51 -8.33
N ALA A 49 -2.59 -17.80 -8.05
CA ALA A 49 -3.24 -18.39 -6.89
C ALA A 49 -2.73 -17.80 -5.56
N ILE A 50 -1.43 -17.51 -5.46
CA ILE A 50 -0.86 -16.83 -4.29
C ILE A 50 -1.43 -15.42 -4.15
N LEU A 51 -1.56 -14.65 -5.22
CA LEU A 51 -2.14 -13.30 -5.17
C LEU A 51 -3.64 -13.34 -4.81
N ASP A 52 -4.40 -14.30 -5.32
CA ASP A 52 -5.81 -14.49 -4.95
C ASP A 52 -5.94 -14.78 -3.44
N GLU A 53 -5.06 -15.63 -2.91
CA GLU A 53 -5.00 -15.92 -1.47
C GLU A 53 -4.56 -14.68 -0.66
N LEU A 54 -3.53 -13.95 -1.11
CA LEU A 54 -2.99 -12.76 -0.44
C LEU A 54 -4.04 -11.65 -0.31
N PHE A 55 -4.73 -11.35 -1.41
CA PHE A 55 -5.74 -10.29 -1.43
C PHE A 55 -7.11 -10.76 -0.95
N GLY A 56 -7.34 -12.07 -0.76
CA GLY A 56 -8.63 -12.64 -0.39
C GLY A 56 -9.72 -12.41 -1.45
N ARG A 57 -9.32 -12.24 -2.72
CA ARG A 57 -10.21 -11.98 -3.86
C ARG A 57 -9.55 -12.34 -5.19
N ASP A 58 -10.35 -12.45 -6.25
CA ASP A 58 -9.83 -12.61 -7.61
C ASP A 58 -8.88 -11.47 -7.98
N SER A 59 -7.67 -11.83 -8.38
CA SER A 59 -6.61 -10.90 -8.79
C SER A 59 -6.35 -10.94 -10.30
N SER A 60 -7.29 -11.47 -11.12
CA SER A 60 -7.13 -11.60 -12.57
C SER A 60 -6.82 -10.28 -13.29
N GLU A 61 -7.28 -9.16 -12.73
CA GLU A 61 -7.06 -7.81 -13.26
C GLU A 61 -5.76 -7.15 -12.74
N VAL A 62 -4.95 -7.88 -11.93
CA VAL A 62 -3.72 -7.36 -11.36
C VAL A 62 -2.49 -8.03 -11.97
N SER A 63 -1.49 -7.22 -12.31
CA SER A 63 -0.19 -7.69 -12.73
C SER A 63 0.88 -7.13 -11.79
N ILE A 64 1.57 -8.00 -11.07
CA ILE A 64 2.67 -7.63 -10.15
C ILE A 64 3.95 -8.31 -10.59
N ASN A 65 5.02 -7.52 -10.72
CA ASN A 65 6.37 -8.03 -10.94
C ASN A 65 7.07 -8.26 -9.59
N PRO A 66 7.54 -9.48 -9.29
CA PRO A 66 8.27 -9.73 -8.06
C PRO A 66 9.64 -9.02 -8.04
N PRO A 67 10.22 -8.77 -6.84
CA PRO A 67 9.57 -8.98 -5.56
C PRO A 67 8.50 -7.93 -5.22
N PHE A 68 7.54 -8.34 -4.38
CA PHE A 68 6.47 -7.51 -3.85
C PHE A 68 6.32 -7.80 -2.35
N HIS A 69 6.00 -6.79 -1.55
CA HIS A 69 5.78 -6.91 -0.11
C HIS A 69 4.58 -6.09 0.34
N CYS A 70 3.83 -6.62 1.30
CA CYS A 70 2.76 -5.89 1.98
C CYS A 70 2.61 -6.40 3.43
N ASP A 71 1.88 -5.65 4.26
CA ASP A 71 1.67 -6.03 5.66
C ASP A 71 0.51 -7.03 5.82
N ILE A 72 -0.62 -6.81 5.15
CA ILE A 72 -1.84 -7.60 5.35
C ILE A 72 -2.32 -8.23 4.04
N GLY A 73 -2.27 -7.48 2.95
CA GLY A 73 -2.72 -7.86 1.61
C GLY A 73 -4.22 -7.67 1.39
N THR A 74 -5.06 -8.10 2.34
CA THR A 74 -6.53 -8.02 2.17
C THR A 74 -7.08 -6.60 2.19
N ASN A 75 -6.31 -5.62 2.68
CA ASN A 75 -6.65 -4.20 2.65
C ASN A 75 -6.27 -3.51 1.32
N ILE A 76 -5.61 -4.22 0.41
CA ILE A 76 -5.32 -3.72 -0.93
C ILE A 76 -6.53 -3.98 -1.82
N VAL A 77 -7.21 -2.89 -2.21
CA VAL A 77 -8.40 -2.91 -3.06
C VAL A 77 -8.03 -2.33 -4.42
N PHE A 78 -8.51 -2.94 -5.49
CA PHE A 78 -8.13 -2.53 -6.83
C PHE A 78 -9.28 -2.66 -7.84
N GLY A 79 -9.26 -1.78 -8.82
CA GLY A 79 -10.06 -1.85 -10.03
C GLY A 79 -9.41 -2.73 -11.10
N ARG A 80 -9.75 -2.47 -12.36
CA ARG A 80 -9.28 -3.23 -13.52
C ARG A 80 -7.86 -2.83 -13.93
N CYS A 81 -7.11 -3.78 -14.45
CA CYS A 81 -5.83 -3.55 -15.13
C CYS A 81 -4.76 -2.83 -14.25
N LEU A 82 -4.74 -3.08 -12.94
CA LEU A 82 -3.68 -2.58 -12.06
C LEU A 82 -2.33 -3.21 -12.42
N ARG A 83 -1.30 -2.38 -12.58
CA ARG A 83 0.07 -2.82 -12.85
C ARG A 83 1.04 -2.31 -11.78
N ILE A 84 1.66 -3.23 -11.05
CA ILE A 84 2.68 -2.93 -10.03
C ILE A 84 4.01 -3.50 -10.50
N ASN A 85 5.04 -2.65 -10.58
CA ASN A 85 6.37 -3.06 -10.97
C ASN A 85 7.15 -3.66 -9.77
N THR A 86 8.36 -4.10 -10.02
CA THR A 86 9.22 -4.82 -9.06
C THR A 86 9.61 -3.97 -7.84
N ASP A 87 9.95 -4.63 -6.74
CA ASP A 87 10.44 -4.04 -5.49
C ASP A 87 9.45 -3.04 -4.83
N CYS A 88 8.15 -3.17 -5.06
CA CYS A 88 7.16 -2.33 -4.41
C CYS A 88 6.80 -2.85 -3.02
N ILE A 89 6.54 -1.90 -2.10
CA ILE A 89 6.14 -2.16 -0.71
C ILE A 89 4.84 -1.42 -0.44
N ILE A 90 3.83 -2.11 0.08
CA ILE A 90 2.55 -1.52 0.49
C ILE A 90 2.29 -1.89 1.95
N LEU A 91 2.42 -0.91 2.86
CA LEU A 91 2.07 -1.09 4.27
C LEU A 91 0.58 -0.79 4.43
N ASP A 92 -0.24 -1.82 4.31
CA ASP A 92 -1.70 -1.73 4.17
C ASP A 92 -2.44 -2.04 5.48
N THR A 93 -1.98 -1.52 6.62
CA THR A 93 -2.75 -1.60 7.88
C THR A 93 -4.08 -0.85 7.82
N ALA A 94 -4.18 0.21 7.00
CA ALA A 94 -5.45 0.77 6.53
C ALA A 94 -5.61 0.53 5.02
N PRO A 95 -6.82 0.67 4.44
CA PRO A 95 -7.05 0.42 3.03
C PRO A 95 -6.16 1.22 2.10
N VAL A 96 -5.62 0.54 1.07
CA VAL A 96 -4.99 1.14 -0.11
C VAL A 96 -5.87 0.82 -1.31
N GLU A 97 -6.49 1.83 -1.89
CA GLU A 97 -7.47 1.69 -2.95
C GLU A 97 -6.90 2.18 -4.28
N PHE A 98 -6.86 1.32 -5.27
CA PHE A 98 -6.48 1.66 -6.64
C PHE A 98 -7.71 1.63 -7.54
N GLY A 99 -7.87 2.65 -8.35
CA GLY A 99 -8.84 2.70 -9.43
C GLY A 99 -8.45 1.81 -10.62
N ASP A 100 -9.09 2.05 -11.75
CA ASP A 100 -8.84 1.34 -13.00
C ASP A 100 -7.56 1.85 -13.68
N TYR A 101 -6.84 0.95 -14.37
CA TYR A 101 -5.68 1.26 -15.24
C TYR A 101 -4.51 1.98 -14.55
N VAL A 102 -4.38 1.84 -13.23
CA VAL A 102 -3.28 2.44 -12.47
C VAL A 102 -1.95 1.77 -12.79
N MET A 103 -0.90 2.58 -12.95
CA MET A 103 0.47 2.12 -13.14
C MET A 103 1.37 2.55 -11.98
N VAL A 104 2.00 1.58 -11.34
CA VAL A 104 2.95 1.78 -10.23
C VAL A 104 4.34 1.35 -10.68
N GLY A 105 5.26 2.31 -10.70
CA GLY A 105 6.67 2.10 -11.08
C GLY A 105 7.44 1.26 -10.06
N PRO A 106 8.67 0.82 -10.39
CA PRO A 106 9.46 0.01 -9.47
C PRO A 106 9.85 0.78 -8.22
N ARG A 107 10.00 0.05 -7.10
CA ARG A 107 10.43 0.59 -5.79
C ARG A 107 9.51 1.67 -5.22
N VAL A 108 8.26 1.68 -5.60
CA VAL A 108 7.27 2.57 -4.98
C VAL A 108 6.92 2.03 -3.61
N GLN A 109 6.77 2.95 -2.65
CA GLN A 109 6.30 2.65 -1.31
C GLN A 109 4.98 3.39 -1.06
N ILE A 110 3.97 2.66 -0.59
CA ILE A 110 2.70 3.22 -0.15
C ILE A 110 2.54 2.88 1.33
N ILE A 111 2.38 3.89 2.15
CA ILE A 111 2.45 3.75 3.60
C ILE A 111 1.12 4.26 4.19
N THR A 112 0.41 3.41 4.91
CA THR A 112 -0.81 3.82 5.60
C THR A 112 -0.59 4.09 7.10
N PRO A 113 0.32 3.38 7.83
CA PRO A 113 0.53 3.62 9.25
C PRO A 113 1.46 4.81 9.52
N GLU A 114 1.19 5.52 10.62
CA GLU A 114 2.10 6.51 11.20
C GLU A 114 2.13 6.37 12.72
N HIS A 115 3.28 6.65 13.32
CA HIS A 115 3.48 6.63 14.77
C HIS A 115 3.44 8.04 15.34
N SER A 116 3.24 8.15 16.68
CA SER A 116 3.25 9.43 17.38
C SER A 116 4.56 10.19 17.17
N THR A 117 4.45 11.49 16.90
CA THR A 117 5.61 12.41 16.88
C THR A 117 6.16 12.68 18.28
N ASP A 118 5.34 12.51 19.33
CA ASP A 118 5.79 12.54 20.70
C ASP A 118 6.61 11.29 21.03
N HIS A 119 7.90 11.47 21.31
CA HIS A 119 8.84 10.39 21.56
C HIS A 119 8.52 9.58 22.83
N LEU A 120 7.83 10.16 23.81
CA LEU A 120 7.41 9.43 25.01
C LEU A 120 6.23 8.53 24.73
N ARG A 121 5.20 9.06 24.05
CA ARG A 121 4.07 8.26 23.60
C ARG A 121 4.50 7.15 22.64
N ARG A 122 5.48 7.41 21.75
CA ARG A 122 5.95 6.43 20.78
C ARG A 122 6.57 5.17 21.41
N ARG A 123 6.90 5.17 22.71
CA ARG A 123 7.40 3.98 23.44
C ARG A 123 6.34 2.88 23.55
N ASP A 124 5.07 3.25 23.55
CA ASP A 124 3.93 2.33 23.58
C ASP A 124 3.44 1.98 22.18
N VAL A 125 4.21 2.39 21.15
CA VAL A 125 3.96 2.14 19.71
C VAL A 125 2.53 2.47 19.27
N PRO A 126 1.93 3.62 19.70
CA PRO A 126 0.64 4.00 19.19
C PRO A 126 0.73 4.24 17.67
N THR A 127 -0.18 3.63 16.96
CA THR A 127 -0.24 3.66 15.50
C THR A 127 -1.59 4.16 15.04
N VAL A 128 -1.60 5.12 14.13
CA VAL A 128 -2.80 5.56 13.42
C VAL A 128 -2.58 5.30 11.94
N SER A 129 -3.46 4.50 11.34
CA SER A 129 -3.37 4.19 9.92
C SER A 129 -4.38 5.01 9.14
N LYS A 130 -3.97 5.59 8.00
CA LYS A 130 -4.82 6.43 7.17
C LYS A 130 -4.88 5.86 5.76
N ARG A 131 -6.09 5.67 5.27
CA ARG A 131 -6.37 5.19 3.92
C ARG A 131 -5.63 6.01 2.86
N VAL A 132 -5.06 5.31 1.87
CA VAL A 132 -4.50 5.93 0.65
C VAL A 132 -5.39 5.57 -0.54
N VAL A 133 -5.66 6.55 -1.40
CA VAL A 133 -6.49 6.37 -2.59
C VAL A 133 -5.69 6.79 -3.83
N VAL A 134 -5.74 5.97 -4.88
CA VAL A 134 -5.13 6.25 -6.19
C VAL A 134 -6.22 6.13 -7.24
N GLY A 135 -6.56 7.26 -7.87
CA GLY A 135 -7.63 7.35 -8.87
C GLY A 135 -7.26 6.68 -10.20
N ASP A 136 -8.26 6.56 -11.06
CA ASP A 136 -8.15 5.92 -12.38
C ASP A 136 -7.04 6.55 -13.23
N ASP A 137 -6.38 5.72 -14.05
CA ASP A 137 -5.33 6.15 -14.98
C ASP A 137 -4.14 6.89 -14.32
N ALA A 138 -4.01 6.86 -13.00
CA ALA A 138 -2.87 7.50 -12.33
C ALA A 138 -1.57 6.71 -12.60
N TRP A 139 -0.48 7.46 -12.69
CA TRP A 139 0.86 6.89 -12.84
C TRP A 139 1.79 7.35 -11.71
N ILE A 140 2.27 6.39 -10.93
CA ILE A 140 3.24 6.63 -9.85
C ILE A 140 4.63 6.24 -10.36
N GLY A 141 5.51 7.23 -10.52
CA GLY A 141 6.88 7.04 -10.99
C GLY A 141 7.76 6.27 -10.01
N ALA A 142 8.82 5.65 -10.56
CA ALA A 142 9.74 4.79 -9.82
C ALA A 142 10.31 5.43 -8.55
N GLY A 143 10.41 4.66 -7.46
CA GLY A 143 11.01 5.09 -6.20
C GLY A 143 10.24 6.18 -5.45
N SER A 144 8.98 6.44 -5.81
CA SER A 144 8.13 7.41 -5.10
C SER A 144 7.63 6.82 -3.78
N ILE A 145 7.41 7.69 -2.80
CA ILE A 145 6.86 7.35 -1.48
C ILE A 145 5.55 8.11 -1.31
N ILE A 146 4.46 7.38 -1.04
CA ILE A 146 3.14 7.94 -0.78
C ILE A 146 2.85 7.81 0.72
N LEU A 147 2.62 8.93 1.40
CA LEU A 147 2.43 8.96 2.84
C LEU A 147 0.96 8.73 3.25
N PRO A 148 0.73 8.43 4.55
CA PRO A 148 -0.60 8.11 5.07
C PRO A 148 -1.64 9.18 4.78
N GLY A 149 -2.82 8.75 4.34
CA GLY A 149 -3.97 9.63 4.12
C GLY A 149 -4.00 10.38 2.78
N VAL A 150 -3.02 10.14 1.90
CA VAL A 150 -2.93 10.83 0.60
C VAL A 150 -3.96 10.27 -0.39
N THR A 151 -4.61 11.18 -1.11
CA THR A 151 -5.40 10.88 -2.30
C THR A 151 -4.65 11.37 -3.55
N ILE A 152 -4.38 10.46 -4.50
CA ILE A 152 -3.88 10.78 -5.84
C ILE A 152 -5.07 10.76 -6.78
N GLY A 153 -5.39 11.91 -7.39
CA GLY A 153 -6.54 12.07 -8.29
C GLY A 153 -6.36 11.34 -9.62
N GLU A 154 -7.46 11.16 -10.34
CA GLU A 154 -7.49 10.52 -11.66
C GLU A 154 -6.47 11.15 -12.62
N ARG A 155 -5.81 10.33 -13.44
CA ARG A 155 -4.83 10.77 -14.46
C ARG A 155 -3.67 11.61 -13.91
N ALA A 156 -3.53 11.67 -12.59
CA ALA A 156 -2.39 12.33 -11.98
C ALA A 156 -1.09 11.55 -12.24
N ILE A 157 0.00 12.27 -12.36
CA ILE A 157 1.34 11.68 -12.53
C ILE A 157 2.22 12.11 -11.36
N ILE A 158 2.81 11.13 -10.69
CA ILE A 158 3.86 11.35 -9.70
C ILE A 158 5.20 11.08 -10.36
N ALA A 159 6.06 12.10 -10.43
CA ALA A 159 7.40 11.96 -10.99
C ALA A 159 8.27 11.03 -10.11
N ALA A 160 9.19 10.32 -10.74
CA ALA A 160 10.07 9.38 -10.04
C ALA A 160 10.84 10.03 -8.87
N GLY A 161 11.06 9.27 -7.78
CA GLY A 161 11.79 9.72 -6.60
C GLY A 161 11.06 10.77 -5.75
N SER A 162 9.75 10.91 -5.91
CA SER A 162 8.96 11.91 -5.17
C SER A 162 8.51 11.40 -3.81
N VAL A 163 8.36 12.31 -2.83
CA VAL A 163 7.70 12.03 -1.55
C VAL A 163 6.40 12.83 -1.47
N VAL A 164 5.27 12.13 -1.61
CA VAL A 164 3.93 12.73 -1.64
C VAL A 164 3.36 12.75 -0.23
N ILE A 165 3.19 13.95 0.32
CA ILE A 165 2.75 14.20 1.70
C ILE A 165 1.37 14.86 1.80
N ARG A 166 0.71 15.09 0.66
CA ARG A 166 -0.60 15.75 0.54
C ARG A 166 -1.30 15.29 -0.72
N ASP A 167 -2.60 15.47 -0.78
CA ASP A 167 -3.41 15.13 -1.94
C ASP A 167 -2.90 15.78 -3.22
N VAL A 168 -3.02 15.01 -4.30
CA VAL A 168 -2.64 15.39 -5.65
C VAL A 168 -3.91 15.50 -6.49
N PRO A 169 -4.24 16.67 -7.04
CA PRO A 169 -5.43 16.83 -7.88
C PRO A 169 -5.37 15.98 -9.14
N ALA A 170 -6.54 15.64 -9.68
CA ALA A 170 -6.65 15.01 -10.99
C ALA A 170 -5.93 15.84 -12.08
N ASP A 171 -5.51 15.18 -13.16
CA ASP A 171 -4.92 15.80 -14.34
C ASP A 171 -3.68 16.68 -14.04
N SER A 172 -2.90 16.32 -13.02
CA SER A 172 -1.74 17.12 -12.60
C SER A 172 -0.47 16.29 -12.52
N VAL A 173 0.68 16.93 -12.61
CA VAL A 173 2.00 16.34 -12.46
C VAL A 173 2.66 16.90 -11.20
N TYR A 174 3.04 16.01 -10.28
CA TYR A 174 3.72 16.37 -9.04
C TYR A 174 5.09 15.69 -8.97
N GLY A 175 6.07 16.37 -8.37
CA GLY A 175 7.41 15.81 -8.21
C GLY A 175 8.22 16.49 -7.12
N GLY A 176 9.30 15.83 -6.68
CA GLY A 176 10.25 16.31 -5.68
C GLY A 176 10.00 15.82 -4.26
N VAL A 177 10.84 16.30 -3.32
CA VAL A 177 10.82 15.94 -1.90
C VAL A 177 10.80 17.24 -1.07
N PRO A 178 9.65 17.58 -0.46
CA PRO A 178 8.32 17.00 -0.68
C PRO A 178 7.77 17.35 -2.07
N ALA A 179 6.87 16.49 -2.60
CA ALA A 179 6.28 16.66 -3.93
C ALA A 179 5.49 17.97 -4.04
N ARG A 180 5.65 18.66 -5.17
CA ARG A 180 4.94 19.89 -5.52
C ARG A 180 4.45 19.79 -6.96
N ARG A 181 3.43 20.57 -7.31
CA ARG A 181 2.92 20.62 -8.67
C ARG A 181 4.00 21.14 -9.63
N ILE A 182 4.22 20.38 -10.71
CA ILE A 182 5.15 20.73 -11.79
C ILE A 182 4.35 21.26 -13.00
N ARG A 183 3.18 20.66 -13.23
CA ARG A 183 2.30 20.98 -14.35
C ARG A 183 0.84 20.86 -13.97
#